data_4b6ac64e84046ea0c9d429c199a73712
#
_entry.id   4b6ac64e84046ea0c9d429c199a73712
#
_cell.length_a   1.000
_cell.length_b   1.000
_cell.length_c   1.000
_cell.angle_alpha   90.00
_cell.angle_beta   90.00
_cell.angle_gamma   90.00
#
_symmetry.space_group_name_H-M   'P 1'
#
loop_
_entity.id
_entity.type
_entity.pdbx_description
1 polymer ?
#
loop_
_entity_poly.entity_id
_entity_poly.type
_entity_poly.pdbx_seq_one_letter_code
_entity_poly.pdbx_strand_id
1 'polypeptide(L)'
;PSILAADFGNLRSEILALDKAGADMIHIDVMDGHYVPNLTFGPGIVRQIRPYTNLPFDVHLMVDNPETMVNWFIPVGADIVTVHAETCKHLDALLNTIRERGCKAGVSLNPSTPESVLQYVLDKVDQILVMTVNPGFGGQSFISAQLPKIARIKSMIGSRNIKIEVD
;
A
#
# COMPACT_ATOMS: atom_id res chain seq x y z
N PRO A 1 -1.94 7.43 -8.41
CA PRO A 1 -0.79 8.31 -8.10
C PRO A 1 -0.50 8.33 -6.61
N SER A 2 0.80 8.35 -6.21
CA SER A 2 1.22 8.57 -4.83
C SER A 2 1.31 10.05 -4.51
N ILE A 3 0.85 10.42 -3.31
CA ILE A 3 1.02 11.79 -2.80
C ILE A 3 2.38 12.00 -2.11
N LEU A 4 3.26 11.02 -2.13
CA LEU A 4 4.62 11.17 -1.62
C LEU A 4 5.40 12.28 -2.34
N ALA A 5 5.12 12.49 -3.64
CA ALA A 5 5.73 13.55 -4.46
C ALA A 5 4.95 14.87 -4.47
N ALA A 6 3.83 14.98 -3.73
CA ALA A 6 3.01 16.17 -3.69
C ALA A 6 3.64 17.29 -2.83
N ASP A 7 3.17 18.53 -3.02
CA ASP A 7 3.47 19.64 -2.11
C ASP A 7 2.68 19.45 -0.80
N PHE A 8 3.35 19.01 0.26
CA PHE A 8 2.72 18.76 1.57
C PHE A 8 2.14 20.03 2.22
N GLY A 9 2.61 21.22 1.84
CA GLY A 9 2.03 22.49 2.26
C GLY A 9 0.67 22.77 1.60
N ASN A 10 0.35 22.10 0.49
CA ASN A 10 -0.84 22.33 -0.33
C ASN A 10 -1.62 21.03 -0.63
N LEU A 11 -1.55 20.01 0.25
CA LEU A 11 -2.14 18.68 0.03
C LEU A 11 -3.61 18.74 -0.41
N ARG A 12 -4.41 19.68 0.12
CA ARG A 12 -5.79 19.87 -0.32
C ARG A 12 -5.87 20.11 -1.85
N SER A 13 -5.07 21.03 -2.36
CA SER A 13 -5.06 21.38 -3.79
C SER A 13 -4.57 20.20 -4.64
N GLU A 14 -3.55 19.48 -4.15
CA GLU A 14 -3.01 18.29 -4.81
C GLU A 14 -4.08 17.19 -4.93
N ILE A 15 -4.80 16.88 -3.85
CA ILE A 15 -5.89 15.88 -3.84
C ILE A 15 -6.99 16.27 -4.84
N LEU A 16 -7.44 17.53 -4.81
CA LEU A 16 -8.47 18.02 -5.73
C LEU A 16 -8.01 17.98 -7.19
N ALA A 17 -6.72 18.22 -7.45
CA ALA A 17 -6.16 18.14 -8.80
C ALA A 17 -6.12 16.68 -9.31
N LEU A 18 -5.77 15.72 -8.46
CA LEU A 18 -5.77 14.30 -8.79
C LEU A 18 -7.19 13.79 -9.07
N ASP A 19 -8.17 14.18 -8.26
CA ASP A 19 -9.58 13.84 -8.45
C ASP A 19 -10.10 14.39 -9.79
N LYS A 20 -9.85 15.68 -10.06
CA LYS A 20 -10.22 16.33 -11.34
C LYS A 20 -9.52 15.71 -12.56
N ALA A 21 -8.29 15.21 -12.38
CA ALA A 21 -7.54 14.55 -13.44
C ALA A 21 -8.06 13.13 -13.76
N GLY A 22 -9.01 12.61 -12.97
CA GLY A 22 -9.62 11.29 -13.17
C GLY A 22 -8.76 10.15 -12.65
N ALA A 23 -8.01 10.35 -11.55
CA ALA A 23 -7.33 9.27 -10.88
C ALA A 23 -8.34 8.23 -10.36
N ASP A 24 -7.99 6.94 -10.37
CA ASP A 24 -8.84 5.87 -9.86
C ASP A 24 -8.75 5.72 -8.34
N MET A 25 -7.60 6.07 -7.75
CA MET A 25 -7.34 6.03 -6.32
C MET A 25 -6.15 6.92 -5.96
N ILE A 26 -5.97 7.18 -4.68
CA ILE A 26 -4.82 7.92 -4.12
C ILE A 26 -3.98 6.98 -3.30
N HIS A 27 -2.69 6.86 -3.66
CA HIS A 27 -1.71 6.08 -2.92
C HIS A 27 -1.03 6.92 -1.86
N ILE A 28 -0.95 6.38 -0.64
CA ILE A 28 -0.43 7.07 0.55
C ILE A 28 0.69 6.24 1.17
N ASP A 29 1.92 6.64 0.94
CA ASP A 29 3.12 5.99 1.45
C ASP A 29 3.40 6.40 2.89
N VAL A 30 3.12 5.51 3.83
CA VAL A 30 3.34 5.71 5.27
C VAL A 30 4.66 5.08 5.69
N MET A 31 5.57 5.90 6.19
CA MET A 31 6.91 5.51 6.59
C MET A 31 7.18 5.90 8.04
N ASP A 32 7.82 5.02 8.83
CA ASP A 32 8.01 5.19 10.27
C ASP A 32 9.45 5.53 10.69
N GLY A 33 10.38 5.59 9.74
CA GLY A 33 11.80 5.82 10.03
C GLY A 33 12.53 4.62 10.64
N HIS A 34 11.89 3.43 10.72
CA HIS A 34 12.48 2.19 11.21
C HIS A 34 12.57 1.15 10.11
N TYR A 35 11.45 0.76 9.52
CA TYR A 35 11.45 -0.16 8.38
C TYR A 35 12.15 0.44 7.15
N VAL A 36 11.95 1.73 6.93
CA VAL A 36 12.62 2.51 5.88
C VAL A 36 13.26 3.77 6.48
N PRO A 37 14.37 4.28 5.91
CA PRO A 37 15.09 5.44 6.46
C PRO A 37 14.43 6.78 6.05
N ASN A 38 13.12 6.87 6.17
CA ASN A 38 12.33 8.06 5.86
C ASN A 38 11.08 8.11 6.74
N LEU A 39 10.53 9.30 6.95
CA LEU A 39 9.33 9.54 7.74
C LEU A 39 8.35 10.38 6.90
N THR A 40 7.07 9.96 6.83
CA THR A 40 6.10 10.65 5.96
C THR A 40 4.80 11.00 6.69
N PHE A 41 3.72 10.27 6.44
CA PHE A 41 2.37 10.62 6.87
C PHE A 41 1.95 9.86 8.11
N GLY A 42 1.34 10.57 9.05
CA GLY A 42 0.59 9.97 10.14
C GLY A 42 -0.93 9.96 9.86
N PRO A 43 -1.72 9.25 10.69
CA PRO A 43 -3.19 9.14 10.51
C PRO A 43 -3.89 10.50 10.60
N GLY A 44 -3.28 11.49 11.27
CA GLY A 44 -3.80 12.86 11.34
C GLY A 44 -3.89 13.54 9.98
N ILE A 45 -2.88 13.34 9.12
CA ILE A 45 -2.87 13.89 7.76
C ILE A 45 -3.94 13.19 6.90
N VAL A 46 -4.01 11.85 6.97
CA VAL A 46 -5.01 11.08 6.21
C VAL A 46 -6.44 11.54 6.56
N ARG A 47 -6.73 11.72 7.85
CA ARG A 47 -8.03 12.24 8.31
C ARG A 47 -8.33 13.63 7.75
N GLN A 48 -7.32 14.50 7.66
CA GLN A 48 -7.50 15.87 7.17
C GLN A 48 -7.74 15.94 5.66
N ILE A 49 -7.11 15.07 4.89
CA ILE A 49 -7.29 15.06 3.43
C ILE A 49 -8.51 14.26 2.97
N ARG A 50 -9.02 13.32 3.78
CA ARG A 50 -10.16 12.46 3.43
C ARG A 50 -11.40 13.22 2.93
N PRO A 51 -11.82 14.36 3.53
CA PRO A 51 -13.02 15.09 3.09
C PRO A 51 -12.92 15.74 1.72
N TYR A 52 -11.76 15.79 1.09
CA TYR A 52 -11.56 16.50 -0.18
C TYR A 52 -11.78 15.66 -1.43
N THR A 53 -12.02 14.35 -1.29
CA THR A 53 -12.27 13.46 -2.41
C THR A 53 -13.05 12.21 -1.99
N ASN A 54 -13.76 11.60 -2.93
CA ASN A 54 -14.37 10.29 -2.77
C ASN A 54 -13.51 9.17 -3.37
N LEU A 55 -12.33 9.48 -3.92
CA LEU A 55 -11.42 8.46 -4.43
C LEU A 55 -10.96 7.53 -3.32
N PRO A 56 -10.85 6.22 -3.56
CA PRO A 56 -10.32 5.30 -2.58
C PRO A 56 -8.90 5.70 -2.14
N PHE A 57 -8.63 5.60 -0.83
CA PHE A 57 -7.29 5.74 -0.27
C PHE A 57 -6.64 4.37 -0.11
N ASP A 58 -5.56 4.14 -0.85
CA ASP A 58 -4.68 2.99 -0.73
C ASP A 58 -3.51 3.37 0.18
N VAL A 59 -3.56 2.90 1.42
CA VAL A 59 -2.57 3.21 2.46
C VAL A 59 -1.52 2.11 2.49
N HIS A 60 -0.32 2.43 2.01
CA HIS A 60 0.84 1.54 1.97
C HIS A 60 1.68 1.74 3.22
N LEU A 61 1.71 0.73 4.10
CA LEU A 61 2.40 0.77 5.39
C LEU A 61 3.82 0.21 5.28
N MET A 62 4.81 1.08 5.13
CA MET A 62 6.24 0.79 5.23
C MET A 62 6.70 1.00 6.68
N VAL A 63 6.30 0.10 7.58
CA VAL A 63 6.46 0.23 9.03
C VAL A 63 6.83 -1.10 9.68
N ASP A 64 7.53 -1.05 10.81
CA ASP A 64 7.97 -2.24 11.57
C ASP A 64 6.84 -2.90 12.39
N ASN A 65 5.76 -2.18 12.67
CA ASN A 65 4.66 -2.66 13.51
C ASN A 65 3.28 -2.54 12.84
N PRO A 66 3.06 -3.19 11.68
CA PRO A 66 1.83 -3.05 10.91
C PRO A 66 0.59 -3.45 11.70
N GLU A 67 0.67 -4.43 12.63
CA GLU A 67 -0.45 -4.87 13.47
C GLU A 67 -1.03 -3.74 14.34
N THR A 68 -0.19 -2.80 14.75
CA THR A 68 -0.62 -1.59 15.48
C THR A 68 -1.14 -0.53 14.50
N MET A 69 -0.41 -0.29 13.42
CA MET A 69 -0.67 0.80 12.50
C MET A 69 -2.00 0.64 11.74
N VAL A 70 -2.40 -0.56 11.36
CA VAL A 70 -3.70 -0.80 10.70
C VAL A 70 -4.87 -0.26 11.55
N ASN A 71 -4.75 -0.32 12.89
CA ASN A 71 -5.77 0.18 13.80
C ASN A 71 -5.87 1.71 13.80
N TRP A 72 -4.86 2.42 13.36
CA TRP A 72 -4.82 3.88 13.31
C TRP A 72 -5.30 4.41 11.95
N PHE A 73 -5.01 3.69 10.85
CA PHE A 73 -5.31 4.17 9.50
C PHE A 73 -6.71 3.79 9.01
N ILE A 74 -7.23 2.63 9.39
CA ILE A 74 -8.60 2.23 9.02
C ILE A 74 -9.65 3.26 9.49
N PRO A 75 -9.67 3.70 10.77
CA PRO A 75 -10.70 4.64 11.24
C PRO A 75 -10.60 6.05 10.64
N VAL A 76 -9.50 6.40 10.00
CA VAL A 76 -9.31 7.73 9.40
C VAL A 76 -9.59 7.78 7.91
N GLY A 77 -10.07 6.65 7.33
CA GLY A 77 -10.61 6.61 5.98
C GLY A 77 -9.73 5.90 4.95
N ALA A 78 -8.88 4.95 5.37
CA ALA A 78 -8.25 4.02 4.46
C ALA A 78 -9.32 3.08 3.86
N ASP A 79 -9.32 2.91 2.53
CA ASP A 79 -10.18 1.96 1.82
C ASP A 79 -9.44 0.66 1.52
N ILE A 80 -8.13 0.76 1.29
CA ILE A 80 -7.20 -0.35 1.12
C ILE A 80 -6.06 -0.14 2.10
N VAL A 81 -5.62 -1.19 2.78
CA VAL A 81 -4.41 -1.15 3.62
C VAL A 81 -3.47 -2.23 3.14
N THR A 82 -2.30 -1.79 2.64
CA THR A 82 -1.25 -2.65 2.10
C THR A 82 -0.09 -2.74 3.10
N VAL A 83 0.23 -3.95 3.53
CA VAL A 83 1.28 -4.24 4.51
C VAL A 83 2.41 -5.03 3.88
N HIS A 84 3.65 -4.81 4.32
CA HIS A 84 4.79 -5.60 3.87
C HIS A 84 4.78 -6.99 4.50
N ALA A 85 4.90 -8.04 3.66
CA ALA A 85 4.99 -9.41 4.14
C ALA A 85 6.17 -9.61 5.12
N GLU A 86 7.24 -8.86 4.92
CA GLU A 86 8.50 -8.95 5.69
C GLU A 86 8.36 -8.44 7.13
N THR A 87 7.43 -7.54 7.40
CA THR A 87 7.24 -6.96 8.75
C THR A 87 6.11 -7.62 9.52
N CYS A 88 5.30 -8.47 8.86
CA CYS A 88 4.16 -9.13 9.48
C CYS A 88 4.56 -10.46 10.13
N LYS A 89 4.47 -10.54 11.45
CA LYS A 89 4.69 -11.81 12.17
C LYS A 89 3.61 -12.85 11.89
N HIS A 90 2.37 -12.40 11.73
CA HIS A 90 1.20 -13.22 11.49
C HIS A 90 0.37 -12.64 10.34
N LEU A 91 0.94 -12.69 9.12
CA LEU A 91 0.35 -12.08 7.93
C LEU A 91 -1.10 -12.51 7.68
N ASP A 92 -1.39 -13.81 7.79
CA ASP A 92 -2.73 -14.36 7.62
C ASP A 92 -3.77 -13.71 8.57
N ALA A 93 -3.44 -13.60 9.85
CA ALA A 93 -4.31 -13.00 10.86
C ALA A 93 -4.50 -11.49 10.63
N LEU A 94 -3.43 -10.79 10.22
CA LEU A 94 -3.49 -9.36 9.96
C LEU A 94 -4.39 -9.04 8.75
N LEU A 95 -4.28 -9.80 7.67
CA LEU A 95 -5.15 -9.65 6.49
C LEU A 95 -6.63 -9.87 6.85
N ASN A 96 -6.94 -10.88 7.68
CA ASN A 96 -8.29 -11.05 8.21
C ASN A 96 -8.75 -9.83 9.01
N THR A 97 -7.92 -9.31 9.90
CA THR A 97 -8.24 -8.12 10.70
C THR A 97 -8.57 -6.91 9.83
N ILE A 98 -7.81 -6.67 8.76
CA ILE A 98 -8.08 -5.58 7.81
C ILE A 98 -9.45 -5.77 7.16
N ARG A 99 -9.75 -6.97 6.65
CA ARG A 99 -11.00 -7.30 5.96
C ARG A 99 -12.23 -7.24 6.89
N GLU A 100 -12.13 -7.77 8.10
CA GLU A 100 -13.19 -7.72 9.11
C GLU A 100 -13.58 -6.28 9.50
N ARG A 101 -12.66 -5.33 9.31
CA ARG A 101 -12.92 -3.90 9.52
C ARG A 101 -13.44 -3.17 8.28
N GLY A 102 -13.75 -3.88 7.22
CA GLY A 102 -14.36 -3.34 6.00
C GLY A 102 -13.37 -2.74 4.99
N CYS A 103 -12.05 -2.87 5.21
CA CYS A 103 -11.03 -2.45 4.26
C CYS A 103 -10.63 -3.61 3.34
N LYS A 104 -10.13 -3.29 2.16
CA LYS A 104 -9.43 -4.25 1.30
C LYS A 104 -8.04 -4.49 1.85
N ALA A 105 -7.60 -5.74 1.81
CA ALA A 105 -6.29 -6.14 2.31
C ALA A 105 -5.28 -6.27 1.17
N GLY A 106 -4.20 -5.50 1.26
CA GLY A 106 -3.06 -5.54 0.33
C GLY A 106 -1.82 -6.15 0.96
N VAL A 107 -1.00 -6.80 0.15
CA VAL A 107 0.32 -7.31 0.54
C VAL A 107 1.39 -6.74 -0.38
N SER A 108 2.40 -6.10 0.20
CA SER A 108 3.59 -5.62 -0.51
C SER A 108 4.75 -6.60 -0.38
N LEU A 109 5.53 -6.73 -1.44
CA LEU A 109 6.74 -7.56 -1.50
C LEU A 109 7.94 -6.71 -1.91
N ASN A 110 9.00 -6.70 -1.11
CA ASN A 110 10.28 -6.09 -1.46
C ASN A 110 10.91 -6.73 -2.70
N PRO A 111 11.85 -6.05 -3.37
CA PRO A 111 12.53 -6.63 -4.53
C PRO A 111 13.17 -8.00 -4.26
N SER A 112 13.71 -8.23 -3.06
CA SER A 112 14.34 -9.51 -2.68
C SER A 112 13.38 -10.58 -2.17
N THR A 113 12.12 -10.25 -1.89
CA THR A 113 11.14 -11.19 -1.32
C THR A 113 10.48 -12.03 -2.42
N PRO A 114 10.53 -13.36 -2.33
CA PRO A 114 9.91 -14.22 -3.34
C PRO A 114 8.37 -14.19 -3.22
N GLU A 115 7.69 -14.33 -4.35
CA GLU A 115 6.23 -14.39 -4.43
C GLU A 115 5.61 -15.60 -3.72
N SER A 116 6.40 -16.63 -3.41
CA SER A 116 5.94 -17.82 -2.71
C SER A 116 5.36 -17.56 -1.31
N VAL A 117 5.72 -16.43 -0.68
CA VAL A 117 5.14 -16.02 0.62
C VAL A 117 3.63 -15.77 0.55
N LEU A 118 3.09 -15.55 -0.65
CA LEU A 118 1.65 -15.33 -0.88
C LEU A 118 0.85 -16.62 -0.97
N GLN A 119 1.51 -17.78 -1.13
CA GLN A 119 0.87 -19.05 -1.49
C GLN A 119 -0.31 -19.43 -0.60
N TYR A 120 -0.22 -19.16 0.69
CA TYR A 120 -1.22 -19.56 1.67
C TYR A 120 -2.16 -18.45 2.16
N VAL A 121 -2.08 -17.26 1.53
CA VAL A 121 -2.89 -16.09 1.93
C VAL A 121 -3.71 -15.48 0.79
N LEU A 122 -3.62 -16.02 -0.42
CA LEU A 122 -4.27 -15.45 -1.62
C LEU A 122 -5.80 -15.32 -1.51
N ASP A 123 -6.45 -16.14 -0.71
CA ASP A 123 -7.91 -16.08 -0.47
C ASP A 123 -8.32 -14.85 0.39
N LYS A 124 -7.35 -14.19 1.02
CA LYS A 124 -7.53 -13.03 1.89
C LYS A 124 -6.97 -11.74 1.33
N VAL A 125 -6.36 -11.81 0.14
CA VAL A 125 -5.70 -10.67 -0.51
C VAL A 125 -6.58 -10.10 -1.60
N ASP A 126 -6.77 -8.78 -1.58
CA ASP A 126 -7.48 -8.02 -2.60
C ASP A 126 -6.50 -7.30 -3.55
N GLN A 127 -5.27 -7.04 -3.09
CA GLN A 127 -4.22 -6.34 -3.85
C GLN A 127 -2.83 -6.86 -3.51
N ILE A 128 -1.96 -6.99 -4.51
CA ILE A 128 -0.54 -7.33 -4.33
C ILE A 128 0.27 -6.18 -4.92
N LEU A 129 1.05 -5.51 -4.07
CA LEU A 129 1.99 -4.47 -4.46
C LEU A 129 3.38 -5.08 -4.65
N VAL A 130 3.89 -5.01 -5.86
CA VAL A 130 5.26 -5.45 -6.18
C VAL A 130 6.17 -4.22 -6.15
N MET A 131 7.07 -4.17 -5.17
CA MET A 131 8.09 -3.12 -5.15
C MET A 131 9.06 -3.32 -6.30
N THR A 132 9.08 -2.38 -7.24
CA THR A 132 10.03 -2.32 -8.36
C THR A 132 11.15 -1.33 -8.11
N VAL A 133 11.16 -0.75 -6.93
CA VAL A 133 12.23 0.06 -6.32
C VAL A 133 12.43 -0.41 -4.88
N ASN A 134 13.50 0.02 -4.22
CA ASN A 134 13.63 -0.23 -2.77
C ASN A 134 12.72 0.75 -2.01
N PRO A 135 11.91 0.29 -1.03
CA PRO A 135 11.04 1.16 -0.25
C PRO A 135 11.80 2.32 0.43
N GLY A 136 11.14 3.49 0.54
CA GLY A 136 11.64 4.62 1.33
C GLY A 136 11.71 5.95 0.61
N PHE A 137 11.98 5.98 -0.69
CA PHE A 137 12.12 7.25 -1.45
C PHE A 137 11.52 7.11 -2.84
N GLY A 138 10.91 8.21 -3.33
CA GLY A 138 10.46 8.32 -4.71
C GLY A 138 11.62 8.62 -5.69
N GLY A 139 11.32 8.55 -7.01
CA GLY A 139 12.25 8.93 -8.08
C GLY A 139 13.38 7.95 -8.34
N GLN A 140 13.28 6.72 -7.88
CA GLN A 140 14.28 5.67 -8.09
C GLN A 140 14.15 5.02 -9.48
N SER A 141 15.24 4.38 -9.94
CA SER A 141 15.24 3.60 -11.18
C SER A 141 14.52 2.27 -11.01
N PHE A 142 13.70 1.92 -12.00
CA PHE A 142 12.97 0.66 -12.06
C PHE A 142 13.90 -0.56 -12.02
N ILE A 143 13.64 -1.51 -11.13
CA ILE A 143 14.38 -2.76 -11.00
C ILE A 143 13.75 -3.81 -11.95
N SER A 144 14.31 -3.93 -13.17
CA SER A 144 13.78 -4.81 -14.22
C SER A 144 13.73 -6.30 -13.85
N ALA A 145 14.55 -6.73 -12.88
CA ALA A 145 14.48 -8.08 -12.31
C ALA A 145 13.14 -8.43 -11.66
N GLN A 146 12.26 -7.44 -11.42
CA GLN A 146 10.91 -7.69 -10.87
C GLN A 146 9.89 -8.13 -11.93
N LEU A 147 10.16 -7.94 -13.22
CA LEU A 147 9.23 -8.35 -14.29
C LEU A 147 8.87 -9.84 -14.24
N PRO A 148 9.82 -10.78 -14.07
CA PRO A 148 9.47 -12.19 -13.90
C PRO A 148 8.63 -12.48 -12.64
N LYS A 149 8.86 -11.73 -11.53
CA LYS A 149 8.05 -11.86 -10.30
C LYS A 149 6.60 -11.47 -10.56
N ILE A 150 6.36 -10.33 -11.24
CA ILE A 150 5.02 -9.88 -11.62
C ILE A 150 4.31 -10.95 -12.47
N ALA A 151 5.00 -11.53 -13.46
CA ALA A 151 4.45 -12.59 -14.30
C ALA A 151 4.07 -13.84 -13.49
N ARG A 152 4.93 -14.27 -12.53
CA ARG A 152 4.64 -15.40 -11.65
C ARG A 152 3.47 -15.12 -10.72
N ILE A 153 3.39 -13.92 -10.14
CA ILE A 153 2.24 -13.48 -9.33
C ILE A 153 0.96 -13.53 -10.18
N LYS A 154 1.00 -13.03 -11.41
CA LYS A 154 -0.16 -13.09 -12.33
C LYS A 154 -0.62 -14.52 -12.57
N SER A 155 0.30 -15.46 -12.77
CA SER A 155 -0.02 -16.89 -12.86
C SER A 155 -0.60 -17.45 -11.56
N MET A 156 -0.03 -17.07 -10.41
CA MET A 156 -0.43 -17.56 -9.09
C MET A 156 -1.85 -17.12 -8.71
N ILE A 157 -2.22 -15.88 -9.00
CA ILE A 157 -3.58 -15.37 -8.73
C ILE A 157 -4.64 -16.02 -9.63
N GLY A 158 -4.28 -16.44 -10.84
CA GLY A 158 -5.21 -17.08 -11.78
C GLY A 158 -6.43 -16.22 -12.09
N SER A 159 -7.63 -16.76 -11.87
CA SER A 159 -8.92 -16.09 -12.09
C SER A 159 -9.42 -15.30 -10.86
N ARG A 160 -8.67 -15.23 -9.77
CA ARG A 160 -9.07 -14.48 -8.57
C ARG A 160 -9.12 -12.99 -8.88
N ASN A 161 -10.07 -12.29 -8.26
CA ASN A 161 -10.20 -10.84 -8.36
C ASN A 161 -9.18 -10.13 -7.45
N ILE A 162 -7.90 -10.32 -7.72
CA ILE A 162 -6.78 -9.68 -7.01
C ILE A 162 -6.12 -8.72 -7.97
N LYS A 163 -5.94 -7.47 -7.54
CA LYS A 163 -5.19 -6.46 -8.30
C LYS A 163 -3.69 -6.66 -8.12
N ILE A 164 -2.92 -6.42 -9.18
CA ILE A 164 -1.46 -6.27 -9.09
C ILE A 164 -1.15 -4.80 -9.26
N GLU A 165 -0.45 -4.25 -8.31
CA GLU A 165 0.09 -2.90 -8.32
C GLU A 165 1.62 -2.97 -8.41
N VAL A 166 2.23 -1.96 -8.99
CA VAL A 166 3.69 -1.78 -9.08
C VAL A 166 4.05 -0.39 -8.61
N ASP A 167 5.08 -0.32 -7.77
CA ASP A 167 5.64 0.94 -7.29
C ASP A 167 7.04 1.16 -7.90
#